data_9b6585548036e62f59a16410b18f2f7b
#
_entry.id   9b6585548036e62f59a16410b18f2f7b
#
_cell.length_a   1.000
_cell.length_b   1.000
_cell.length_c   1.000
_cell.angle_alpha   90.00
_cell.angle_beta   90.00
_cell.angle_gamma   90.00
#
_symmetry.space_group_name_H-M   'P 1'
#
loop_
_entity.id
_entity.type
_entity.pdbx_description
1 polymer ?
#
loop_
_entity_poly.entity_id
_entity_poly.type
_entity_poly.pdbx_seq_one_letter_code
_entity_poly.pdbx_strand_id
1 'polypeptide(L)'
;MNETPTLPTAPQSTVLVATDADNVHDEVAAALSGDHQVVRVHTGAEVLTAVTTHQPVLVVLDLQIGNMGGMATCLDLRLEQRAERIPAQRIVMLLDRDADAFLAHRAEADAWLVKPVDALVLRRTTREALTA
;
A
#
# COMPACT_ATOMS: atom_id res chain seq x y z
N MET A 1 -27.06 33.50 -15.49
CA MET A 1 -26.76 32.67 -14.34
C MET A 1 -25.34 32.19 -14.41
N ASN A 2 -24.66 32.32 -13.35
CA ASN A 2 -23.27 31.96 -13.33
C ASN A 2 -23.06 30.67 -12.61
N GLU A 3 -22.53 29.72 -13.32
CA GLU A 3 -21.99 28.59 -12.69
C GLU A 3 -20.68 28.99 -12.06
N THR A 4 -20.51 28.69 -10.80
CA THR A 4 -19.23 28.82 -10.19
C THR A 4 -18.28 27.85 -10.90
N PRO A 5 -17.20 28.34 -11.51
CA PRO A 5 -16.28 27.41 -12.16
C PRO A 5 -15.77 26.42 -11.13
N THR A 6 -15.91 25.16 -11.45
CA THR A 6 -15.36 24.11 -10.63
C THR A 6 -13.84 24.19 -10.77
N LEU A 7 -13.17 24.57 -9.70
CA LEU A 7 -11.71 24.52 -9.70
C LEU A 7 -11.28 23.07 -9.89
N PRO A 8 -10.29 22.82 -10.73
CA PRO A 8 -9.79 21.47 -10.86
C PRO A 8 -9.32 21.00 -9.48
N THR A 9 -9.90 19.91 -9.03
CA THR A 9 -9.44 19.25 -7.81
C THR A 9 -8.06 18.70 -8.10
N ALA A 10 -7.12 18.91 -7.19
CA ALA A 10 -5.84 18.23 -7.29
C ALA A 10 -6.09 16.73 -7.41
N PRO A 11 -5.35 16.01 -8.27
CA PRO A 11 -5.50 14.57 -8.37
C PRO A 11 -5.32 13.95 -6.98
N GLN A 12 -6.22 13.05 -6.61
CA GLN A 12 -6.04 12.31 -5.37
C GLN A 12 -4.76 11.50 -5.45
N SER A 13 -4.05 11.45 -4.34
CA SER A 13 -2.93 10.53 -4.22
C SER A 13 -3.43 9.10 -4.32
N THR A 14 -2.61 8.23 -4.87
CA THR A 14 -2.95 6.82 -5.09
C THR A 14 -2.31 5.97 -4.01
N VAL A 15 -3.10 5.05 -3.47
CA VAL A 15 -2.63 3.96 -2.60
C VAL A 15 -2.78 2.67 -3.38
N LEU A 16 -1.72 1.90 -3.47
CA LEU A 16 -1.73 0.59 -4.10
C LEU A 16 -1.92 -0.47 -3.02
N VAL A 17 -2.95 -1.30 -3.16
CA VAL A 17 -3.14 -2.45 -2.28
C VAL A 17 -2.92 -3.75 -3.06
N ALA A 18 -2.04 -4.59 -2.53
CA ALA A 18 -1.71 -5.88 -3.14
C ALA A 18 -2.24 -6.99 -2.24
N THR A 19 -3.32 -7.62 -2.67
CA THR A 19 -3.95 -8.72 -1.95
C THR A 19 -4.84 -9.52 -2.90
N ASP A 20 -4.92 -10.82 -2.72
CA ASP A 20 -5.87 -11.66 -3.42
C ASP A 20 -7.13 -11.94 -2.58
N ALA A 21 -7.21 -11.40 -1.37
CA ALA A 21 -8.37 -11.54 -0.50
C ALA A 21 -9.28 -10.31 -0.61
N ASP A 22 -10.51 -10.51 -1.09
CA ASP A 22 -11.45 -9.42 -1.29
C ASP A 22 -11.79 -8.69 0.01
N ASN A 23 -11.91 -9.44 1.12
CA ASN A 23 -12.19 -8.82 2.41
C ASN A 23 -11.06 -7.87 2.87
N VAL A 24 -9.81 -8.22 2.59
CA VAL A 24 -8.68 -7.35 2.91
C VAL A 24 -8.73 -6.08 2.07
N HIS A 25 -8.97 -6.23 0.77
CA HIS A 25 -9.13 -5.07 -0.11
C HIS A 25 -10.25 -4.16 0.38
N ASP A 26 -11.42 -4.73 0.73
CA ASP A 26 -12.57 -3.96 1.17
C ASP A 26 -12.27 -3.19 2.46
N GLU A 27 -11.56 -3.82 3.40
CA GLU A 27 -11.16 -3.15 4.65
C GLU A 27 -10.20 -1.98 4.39
N VAL A 28 -9.22 -2.18 3.51
CA VAL A 28 -8.27 -1.13 3.14
C VAL A 28 -8.97 0.00 2.40
N ALA A 29 -9.82 -0.33 1.44
CA ALA A 29 -10.57 0.66 0.68
C ALA A 29 -11.50 1.48 1.59
N ALA A 30 -12.19 0.81 2.51
CA ALA A 30 -13.05 1.51 3.47
C ALA A 30 -12.27 2.50 4.34
N ALA A 31 -11.05 2.14 4.70
CA ALA A 31 -10.22 3.01 5.53
C ALA A 31 -9.64 4.21 4.76
N LEU A 32 -9.23 4.02 3.51
CA LEU A 32 -8.38 4.97 2.80
C LEU A 32 -9.03 5.68 1.61
N SER A 33 -10.15 5.17 1.07
CA SER A 33 -10.73 5.74 -0.15
C SER A 33 -11.34 7.13 0.04
N GLY A 34 -11.54 7.58 1.27
CA GLY A 34 -11.98 8.95 1.52
C GLY A 34 -10.94 9.99 1.16
N ASP A 35 -9.66 9.66 1.35
CA ASP A 35 -8.55 10.59 1.15
C ASP A 35 -7.67 10.21 -0.05
N HIS A 36 -7.78 8.98 -0.53
CA HIS A 36 -6.90 8.44 -1.57
C HIS A 36 -7.67 7.66 -2.59
N GLN A 37 -7.14 7.60 -3.81
CA GLN A 37 -7.62 6.64 -4.80
C GLN A 37 -6.94 5.30 -4.50
N VAL A 38 -7.74 4.27 -4.27
CA VAL A 38 -7.23 2.93 -3.97
C VAL A 38 -7.21 2.10 -5.24
N VAL A 39 -6.04 1.62 -5.63
CA VAL A 39 -5.84 0.74 -6.78
C VAL A 39 -5.39 -0.61 -6.27
N ARG A 40 -5.93 -1.68 -6.83
CA ARG A 40 -5.65 -3.03 -6.39
C ARG A 40 -4.91 -3.84 -7.43
N VAL A 41 -3.95 -4.67 -6.99
CA VAL A 41 -3.42 -5.80 -7.74
C VAL A 41 -3.65 -7.07 -6.93
N HIS A 42 -3.72 -8.21 -7.63
CA HIS A 42 -4.10 -9.49 -7.04
C HIS A 42 -2.91 -10.40 -6.75
N THR A 43 -1.74 -10.10 -7.26
CA THR A 43 -0.53 -10.90 -7.07
C THR A 43 0.65 -10.03 -6.75
N GLY A 44 1.63 -10.62 -6.05
CA GLY A 44 2.89 -9.91 -5.77
C GLY A 44 3.67 -9.59 -7.04
N ALA A 45 3.58 -10.45 -8.05
CA ALA A 45 4.29 -10.26 -9.32
C ALA A 45 3.82 -9.01 -10.09
N GLU A 46 2.61 -8.53 -9.84
CA GLU A 46 2.06 -7.33 -10.50
C GLU A 46 2.49 -6.03 -9.83
N VAL A 47 3.05 -6.08 -8.63
CA VAL A 47 3.26 -4.89 -7.81
C VAL A 47 4.25 -3.92 -8.43
N LEU A 48 5.39 -4.39 -8.92
CA LEU A 48 6.41 -3.50 -9.48
C LEU A 48 5.88 -2.71 -10.67
N THR A 49 5.18 -3.37 -11.60
CA THR A 49 4.57 -2.70 -12.74
C THR A 49 3.54 -1.68 -12.28
N ALA A 50 2.72 -2.02 -11.27
CA ALA A 50 1.72 -1.12 -10.74
C ALA A 50 2.34 0.10 -10.06
N VAL A 51 3.45 -0.07 -9.35
CA VAL A 51 4.19 1.05 -8.76
C VAL A 51 4.67 2.00 -9.85
N THR A 52 5.23 1.47 -10.91
CA THR A 52 5.72 2.28 -12.04
C THR A 52 4.57 3.00 -12.74
N THR A 53 3.45 2.31 -12.95
CA THR A 53 2.30 2.85 -13.67
C THR A 53 1.55 3.91 -12.87
N HIS A 54 1.29 3.66 -11.59
CA HIS A 54 0.41 4.49 -10.77
C HIS A 54 1.14 5.46 -9.86
N GLN A 55 2.42 5.26 -9.64
CA GLN A 55 3.24 6.09 -8.75
C GLN A 55 2.57 6.34 -7.40
N PRO A 56 2.23 5.26 -6.66
CA PRO A 56 1.49 5.40 -5.42
C PRO A 56 2.31 6.09 -4.34
N VAL A 57 1.61 6.79 -3.45
CA VAL A 57 2.25 7.39 -2.27
C VAL A 57 2.44 6.35 -1.16
N LEU A 58 1.68 5.26 -1.22
CA LEU A 58 1.72 4.18 -0.24
C LEU A 58 1.44 2.86 -0.93
N VAL A 59 2.17 1.83 -0.54
CA VAL A 59 1.91 0.45 -0.97
C VAL A 59 1.53 -0.35 0.27
N VAL A 60 0.35 -0.97 0.22
CA VAL A 60 -0.14 -1.87 1.27
C VAL A 60 -0.01 -3.29 0.76
N LEU A 61 0.86 -4.10 1.38
CA LEU A 61 1.16 -5.45 0.95
C LEU A 61 0.59 -6.48 1.92
N ASP A 62 -0.25 -7.36 1.40
CA ASP A 62 -0.70 -8.53 2.15
C ASP A 62 0.45 -9.55 2.19
N LEU A 63 0.89 -9.94 3.39
CA LEU A 63 1.95 -10.93 3.54
C LEU A 63 1.63 -12.23 2.82
N GLN A 64 0.35 -12.62 2.79
CA GLN A 64 -0.11 -13.87 2.21
C GLN A 64 -0.48 -13.78 0.73
N ILE A 65 -0.16 -12.68 0.07
CA ILE A 65 -0.48 -12.56 -1.35
C ILE A 65 0.22 -13.67 -2.14
N GLY A 66 -0.52 -14.27 -3.08
CA GLY A 66 0.02 -15.34 -3.91
C GLY A 66 0.93 -14.82 -5.02
N ASN A 67 1.62 -15.75 -5.67
CA ASN A 67 2.49 -15.48 -6.79
C ASN A 67 3.48 -14.35 -6.47
N MET A 68 4.55 -14.69 -5.79
CA MET A 68 5.50 -13.79 -5.17
C MET A 68 4.91 -13.15 -3.91
N GLY A 69 5.11 -13.81 -2.78
CA GLY A 69 4.55 -13.41 -1.48
C GLY A 69 4.95 -12.00 -1.05
N GLY A 70 4.25 -11.48 -0.05
CA GLY A 70 4.41 -10.10 0.40
C GLY A 70 5.84 -9.76 0.83
N MET A 71 6.53 -10.66 1.52
CA MET A 71 7.92 -10.44 1.92
C MET A 71 8.83 -10.30 0.70
N ALA A 72 8.73 -11.23 -0.25
CA ALA A 72 9.55 -11.19 -1.45
C ALA A 72 9.24 -9.96 -2.30
N THR A 73 7.98 -9.57 -2.38
CA THR A 73 7.56 -8.38 -3.09
C THR A 73 8.15 -7.11 -2.47
N CYS A 74 8.12 -7.01 -1.15
CA CYS A 74 8.69 -5.87 -0.43
C CYS A 74 10.20 -5.79 -0.67
N LEU A 75 10.90 -6.91 -0.56
CA LEU A 75 12.34 -6.95 -0.83
C LEU A 75 12.66 -6.55 -2.28
N ASP A 76 11.85 -6.99 -3.24
CA ASP A 76 12.00 -6.62 -4.64
C ASP A 76 11.86 -5.10 -4.83
N LEU A 77 10.86 -4.50 -4.22
CA LEU A 77 10.68 -3.04 -4.27
C LEU A 77 11.88 -2.31 -3.68
N ARG A 78 12.43 -2.82 -2.57
CA ARG A 78 13.61 -2.21 -1.96
C ARG A 78 14.86 -2.32 -2.85
N LEU A 79 15.03 -3.45 -3.53
CA LEU A 79 16.13 -3.62 -4.48
C LEU A 79 15.98 -2.65 -5.66
N GLU A 80 14.78 -2.52 -6.21
CA GLU A 80 14.51 -1.59 -7.30
C GLU A 80 14.76 -0.14 -6.88
N GLN A 81 14.36 0.21 -5.66
CA GLN A 81 14.58 1.52 -5.09
C GLN A 81 16.07 1.83 -4.93
N ARG A 82 16.85 0.89 -4.40
CA ARG A 82 18.31 1.06 -4.24
C ARG A 82 19.02 1.18 -5.57
N ALA A 83 18.51 0.50 -6.59
CA ALA A 83 19.05 0.59 -7.95
C ALA A 83 18.59 1.86 -8.68
N GLU A 84 17.81 2.69 -8.02
CA GLU A 84 17.27 3.93 -8.57
C GLU A 84 16.37 3.72 -9.81
N ARG A 85 15.74 2.53 -9.91
CA ARG A 85 14.79 2.25 -10.98
C ARG A 85 13.38 2.69 -10.63
N ILE A 86 13.08 2.85 -9.35
CA ILE A 86 11.82 3.44 -8.86
C ILE A 86 12.12 4.41 -7.73
N PRO A 87 11.22 5.38 -7.48
CA PRO A 87 11.36 6.26 -6.32
C PRO A 87 11.25 5.50 -5.00
N ALA A 88 11.67 6.14 -3.91
CA ALA A 88 11.51 5.59 -2.58
C ALA A 88 10.04 5.29 -2.29
N GLN A 89 9.77 4.08 -1.78
CA GLN A 89 8.41 3.62 -1.51
C GLN A 89 8.11 3.65 -0.02
N ARG A 90 6.87 3.99 0.33
CA ARG A 90 6.33 3.80 1.67
C ARG A 90 5.53 2.50 1.65
N ILE A 91 5.86 1.57 2.51
CA ILE A 91 5.27 0.22 2.48
C ILE A 91 4.72 -0.14 3.85
N VAL A 92 3.43 -0.47 3.89
CA VAL A 92 2.76 -1.04 5.07
C VAL A 92 2.44 -2.49 4.75
N MET A 93 2.85 -3.41 5.61
CA MET A 93 2.59 -4.83 5.42
C MET A 93 1.46 -5.29 6.34
N LEU A 94 0.55 -6.11 5.81
CA LEU A 94 -0.55 -6.69 6.58
C LEU A 94 -0.19 -8.13 6.93
N LEU A 95 -0.18 -8.43 8.21
CA LEU A 95 0.25 -9.72 8.76
C LEU A 95 -0.93 -10.51 9.25
N ASP A 96 -0.80 -11.83 9.29
CA ASP A 96 -1.82 -12.70 9.87
C ASP A 96 -1.65 -12.90 11.37
N ARG A 97 -0.42 -12.77 11.87
CA ARG A 97 -0.08 -12.99 13.28
C ARG A 97 0.98 -12.00 13.74
N ASP A 98 0.94 -11.67 15.03
CA ASP A 98 2.00 -10.85 15.64
C ASP A 98 3.38 -11.47 15.44
N ALA A 99 3.47 -12.80 15.47
CA ALA A 99 4.73 -13.52 15.29
C ALA A 99 5.39 -13.24 13.93
N ASP A 100 4.62 -12.78 12.93
CA ASP A 100 5.15 -12.47 11.61
C ASP A 100 5.82 -11.09 11.52
N ALA A 101 5.80 -10.30 12.59
CA ALA A 101 6.37 -8.95 12.59
C ALA A 101 7.86 -8.96 12.19
N PHE A 102 8.61 -10.00 12.56
CA PHE A 102 10.01 -10.10 12.18
C PHE A 102 10.19 -10.20 10.66
N LEU A 103 9.23 -10.81 9.95
CA LEU A 103 9.27 -10.89 8.48
C LEU A 103 9.11 -9.50 7.85
N ALA A 104 8.17 -8.70 8.36
CA ALA A 104 7.97 -7.34 7.90
C ALA A 104 9.22 -6.48 8.16
N HIS A 105 9.81 -6.64 9.33
CA HIS A 105 11.03 -5.92 9.68
C HIS A 105 12.20 -6.33 8.75
N ARG A 106 12.39 -7.62 8.52
CA ARG A 106 13.45 -8.11 7.64
C ARG A 106 13.25 -7.70 6.19
N ALA A 107 11.99 -7.56 5.76
CA ALA A 107 11.67 -7.10 4.42
C ALA A 107 11.79 -5.58 4.28
N GLU A 108 12.08 -4.88 5.37
CA GLU A 108 12.23 -3.43 5.38
C GLU A 108 10.92 -2.70 5.08
N ALA A 109 9.80 -3.23 5.58
CA ALA A 109 8.55 -2.51 5.56
C ALA A 109 8.63 -1.32 6.52
N ASP A 110 7.98 -0.21 6.16
CA ASP A 110 7.97 0.99 7.03
C ASP A 110 7.08 0.80 8.24
N ALA A 111 6.01 0.01 8.10
CA ALA A 111 5.09 -0.30 9.19
C ALA A 111 4.37 -1.60 8.88
N TRP A 112 3.69 -2.15 9.87
CA TRP A 112 2.86 -3.34 9.68
C TRP A 112 1.70 -3.35 10.64
N LEU A 113 0.63 -4.04 10.24
CA LEU A 113 -0.58 -4.25 11.03
C LEU A 113 -0.95 -5.71 10.97
N VAL A 114 -1.53 -6.21 12.04
CA VAL A 114 -2.06 -7.58 12.07
C VAL A 114 -3.54 -7.54 11.70
N LYS A 115 -3.95 -8.42 10.79
CA LYS A 115 -5.36 -8.56 10.39
C LYS A 115 -6.21 -9.04 11.56
N PRO A 116 -7.49 -8.68 11.65
CA PRO A 116 -8.24 -7.88 10.70
C PRO A 116 -7.82 -6.40 10.72
N VAL A 117 -7.97 -5.72 9.58
CA VAL A 117 -7.51 -4.34 9.43
C VAL A 117 -8.48 -3.40 10.15
N ASP A 118 -7.99 -2.71 11.17
CA ASP A 118 -8.75 -1.66 11.85
C ASP A 118 -8.59 -0.36 11.06
N ALA A 119 -9.71 0.24 10.66
CA ALA A 119 -9.71 1.41 9.81
C ALA A 119 -9.00 2.61 10.45
N LEU A 120 -9.22 2.84 11.75
CA LEU A 120 -8.59 3.97 12.45
C LEU A 120 -7.09 3.77 12.58
N VAL A 121 -6.68 2.54 12.88
CA VAL A 121 -5.26 2.21 13.01
C VAL A 121 -4.57 2.34 11.64
N LEU A 122 -5.21 1.86 10.58
CA LEU A 122 -4.64 1.97 9.23
C LEU A 122 -4.51 3.43 8.79
N ARG A 123 -5.54 4.26 9.05
CA ARG A 123 -5.46 5.69 8.74
C ARG A 123 -4.32 6.37 9.47
N ARG A 124 -4.15 6.08 10.75
CA ARG A 124 -3.07 6.65 11.55
C ARG A 124 -1.71 6.18 11.05
N THR A 125 -1.58 4.88 10.80
CA THR A 125 -0.33 4.30 10.29
C THR A 125 0.04 4.90 8.94
N THR A 126 -0.94 5.08 8.05
CA THR A 126 -0.75 5.72 6.75
C THR A 126 -0.26 7.15 6.91
N ARG A 127 -0.92 7.91 7.78
CA ARG A 127 -0.55 9.30 8.01
C ARG A 127 0.88 9.41 8.53
N GLU A 128 1.26 8.57 9.47
CA GLU A 128 2.61 8.54 10.01
C GLU A 128 3.63 8.17 8.94
N ALA A 129 3.33 7.18 8.11
CA ALA A 129 4.22 6.77 7.03
C ALA A 129 4.43 7.89 6.00
N LEU A 130 3.38 8.65 5.69
CA LEU A 130 3.46 9.72 4.69
C LEU A 130 4.15 10.98 5.20
N THR A 131 4.25 11.14 6.51
CA THR A 131 4.90 12.32 7.12
C THR A 131 6.32 12.03 7.61
N ALA A 132 6.74 10.79 7.56
CA ALA A 132 8.07 10.39 8.01
C ALA A 132 9.18 10.79 7.02
#